data_370bc4e6798010ebf73d032443e88daf
#
_entry.id   370bc4e6798010ebf73d032443e88daf
#
_cell.length_a   1.000
_cell.length_b   1.000
_cell.length_c   1.000
_cell.angle_alpha   90.00
_cell.angle_beta   90.00
_cell.angle_gamma   90.00
#
_symmetry.space_group_name_H-M   'P 1'
#
loop_
_entity.id
_entity.type
_entity.pdbx_description
1 polymer ?
#
loop_
_entity_poly.entity_id
_entity_poly.type
_entity_poly.pdbx_seq_one_letter_code
_entity_poly.pdbx_strand_id
1 'polypeptide(L)'
;KGVMHNFSSFAFAASRGVELFGTREDDRMLSYLPLCHVAERMFVEMGSLYGGTTVFFAESLDTFVEDMKRARPTLLFGVPRIWTKFQMGVYSKMPAQKLDRLLKLPILGRIVGRKVLAGLGLDAVRYALCGAAPVPEALLLWYRRLGLDVLEVYGMTENSGYSHVCRPGRQKTGWIGQNSPGVEVRISDEGEVQVRSGATMVGYYKEPEKTAEVLTADGFLRTGDKGEQDAEGNLRLTGRMKEIFKTSKGKYVAPAPIENRLAVHDRIEQVCVVGEGLSAPLGLCVLSEVGRREALNGTRGALESSLRAHLEQVNGALDKHERLVGLVLVQETWAVDNGFLTPTLKIKRNMVEGAYGSRFHEWVERREAVLWHE
;
A
#
# COMPACT_ATOMS: atom_id res chain seq x y z
N LYS A 1 -2.25 6.02 19.42
CA LYS A 1 -1.55 5.22 20.42
C LYS A 1 -0.06 5.54 20.37
N GLY A 2 0.59 5.69 21.52
CA GLY A 2 2.05 5.78 21.62
C GLY A 2 2.65 4.39 21.75
N VAL A 3 3.36 3.93 20.71
CA VAL A 3 4.06 2.63 20.76
C VAL A 3 5.42 2.82 21.39
N MET A 4 5.72 2.08 22.43
CA MET A 4 7.00 2.17 23.15
C MET A 4 7.94 1.07 22.65
N HIS A 5 9.11 1.49 22.21
CA HIS A 5 10.22 0.61 21.87
C HIS A 5 11.39 0.85 22.79
N ASN A 6 12.25 -0.13 22.94
CA ASN A 6 13.55 0.02 23.57
C ASN A 6 14.67 -0.05 22.51
N PHE A 7 15.89 0.30 22.91
CA PHE A 7 17.03 0.27 22.00
C PHE A 7 17.34 -1.13 21.47
N SER A 8 17.07 -2.19 22.26
CA SER A 8 17.31 -3.56 21.78
C SER A 8 16.36 -3.97 20.67
N SER A 9 15.06 -3.55 20.71
CA SER A 9 14.12 -3.85 19.62
C SER A 9 14.50 -3.11 18.33
N PHE A 10 14.94 -1.87 18.43
CA PHE A 10 15.45 -1.11 17.29
C PHE A 10 16.74 -1.70 16.74
N ALA A 11 17.70 -2.02 17.61
CA ALA A 11 18.96 -2.64 17.21
C ALA A 11 18.73 -3.99 16.51
N PHE A 12 17.81 -4.82 17.04
CA PHE A 12 17.46 -6.09 16.42
C PHE A 12 16.95 -5.91 14.99
N ALA A 13 15.97 -5.03 14.79
CA ALA A 13 15.36 -4.81 13.47
C ALA A 13 16.35 -4.18 12.48
N ALA A 14 17.12 -3.17 12.92
CA ALA A 14 18.08 -2.46 12.07
C ALA A 14 19.24 -3.33 11.65
N SER A 15 19.89 -4.04 12.58
CA SER A 15 21.02 -4.90 12.26
C SER A 15 20.64 -6.04 11.30
N ARG A 16 19.47 -6.66 11.54
CA ARG A 16 18.95 -7.71 10.66
C ARG A 16 18.53 -7.19 9.30
N GLY A 17 17.97 -5.97 9.23
CA GLY A 17 17.64 -5.30 7.97
C GLY A 17 18.87 -4.98 7.15
N VAL A 18 19.92 -4.44 7.77
CA VAL A 18 21.21 -4.15 7.11
C VAL A 18 21.84 -5.44 6.56
N GLU A 19 21.86 -6.52 7.36
CA GLU A 19 22.34 -7.83 6.92
C GLU A 19 21.53 -8.39 5.75
N LEU A 20 20.18 -8.34 5.86
CA LEU A 20 19.26 -8.88 4.86
C LEU A 20 19.42 -8.23 3.48
N PHE A 21 19.59 -6.90 3.44
CA PHE A 21 19.76 -6.14 2.21
C PHE A 21 21.21 -5.96 1.78
N GLY A 22 22.15 -6.47 2.57
CA GLY A 22 23.59 -6.26 2.30
C GLY A 22 23.90 -4.77 2.12
N THR A 23 23.42 -3.96 3.08
CA THR A 23 23.60 -2.51 3.07
C THR A 23 25.07 -2.16 3.19
N ARG A 24 25.52 -1.13 2.46
CA ARG A 24 26.92 -0.70 2.33
C ARG A 24 27.08 0.76 2.70
N GLU A 25 28.29 1.16 3.05
CA GLU A 25 28.61 2.56 3.35
C GLU A 25 28.43 3.52 2.16
N ASP A 26 28.55 3.01 0.91
CA ASP A 26 28.33 3.78 -0.31
C ASP A 26 26.84 3.83 -0.72
N ASP A 27 25.95 3.17 0.02
CA ASP A 27 24.50 3.27 -0.21
C ASP A 27 23.95 4.64 0.15
N ARG A 28 22.92 5.03 -0.58
CA ARG A 28 22.22 6.31 -0.43
C ARG A 28 20.75 6.07 -0.18
N MET A 29 20.21 6.81 0.77
CA MET A 29 18.80 6.79 1.13
C MET A 29 18.18 8.18 0.98
N LEU A 30 16.87 8.26 0.70
CA LEU A 30 16.11 9.50 0.75
C LEU A 30 15.17 9.47 1.94
N SER A 31 15.34 10.40 2.87
CA SER A 31 14.45 10.66 4.00
C SER A 31 13.34 11.60 3.56
N TYR A 32 12.07 11.19 3.71
CA TYR A 32 10.92 12.00 3.30
C TYR A 32 9.64 11.73 4.11
N LEU A 33 9.58 10.63 4.85
CA LEU A 33 8.46 10.34 5.72
C LEU A 33 8.62 11.05 7.08
N PRO A 34 7.52 11.35 7.78
CA PRO A 34 7.63 11.87 9.13
C PRO A 34 8.35 10.89 10.06
N LEU A 35 9.19 11.37 10.97
CA LEU A 35 9.89 10.53 11.97
C LEU A 35 8.95 9.77 12.93
N CYS A 36 7.67 10.12 13.01
CA CYS A 36 6.68 9.32 13.72
C CYS A 36 6.27 8.06 12.94
N HIS A 37 6.65 7.93 11.67
CA HIS A 37 6.42 6.74 10.87
C HIS A 37 7.56 5.74 11.12
N VAL A 38 7.19 4.51 11.52
CA VAL A 38 8.18 3.47 11.86
C VAL A 38 9.14 3.13 10.72
N ALA A 39 8.69 3.21 9.47
CA ALA A 39 9.57 2.96 8.32
C ALA A 39 10.69 4.02 8.22
N GLU A 40 10.41 5.29 8.50
CA GLU A 40 11.45 6.33 8.55
C GLU A 40 12.42 6.08 9.68
N ARG A 41 11.91 5.79 10.88
CA ARG A 41 12.74 5.45 12.05
C ARG A 41 13.64 4.26 11.80
N MET A 42 13.08 3.20 11.22
CA MET A 42 13.80 1.92 11.13
C MET A 42 14.64 1.82 9.86
N PHE A 43 14.03 2.14 8.70
CA PHE A 43 14.73 1.96 7.44
C PHE A 43 15.76 3.07 7.18
N VAL A 44 15.39 4.33 7.41
CA VAL A 44 16.29 5.46 7.14
C VAL A 44 17.17 5.74 8.35
N GLU A 45 16.60 6.13 9.50
CA GLU A 45 17.37 6.58 10.66
C GLU A 45 18.24 5.45 11.23
N MET A 46 17.63 4.35 11.68
CA MET A 46 18.41 3.27 12.28
C MET A 46 19.22 2.48 11.24
N GLY A 47 18.67 2.31 10.03
CA GLY A 47 19.38 1.65 8.93
C GLY A 47 20.66 2.39 8.53
N SER A 48 20.62 3.73 8.51
CA SER A 48 21.83 4.52 8.21
C SER A 48 22.87 4.46 9.31
N LEU A 49 22.45 4.47 10.57
CA LEU A 49 23.38 4.34 11.72
C LEU A 49 24.11 3.00 11.73
N TYR A 50 23.40 1.91 11.40
CA TYR A 50 23.99 0.57 11.35
C TYR A 50 24.78 0.30 10.05
N GLY A 51 24.31 0.83 8.94
CA GLY A 51 24.89 0.58 7.61
C GLY A 51 25.94 1.59 7.17
N GLY A 52 26.09 2.72 7.89
CA GLY A 52 27.01 3.81 7.51
C GLY A 52 26.58 4.56 6.25
N THR A 53 25.30 4.50 5.87
CA THR A 53 24.81 5.01 4.58
C THR A 53 24.66 6.54 4.57
N THR A 54 24.74 7.13 3.38
CA THR A 54 24.45 8.56 3.20
C THR A 54 22.96 8.81 3.11
N VAL A 55 22.43 9.74 3.91
CA VAL A 55 21.02 10.15 3.91
C VAL A 55 20.86 11.52 3.25
N PHE A 56 19.98 11.59 2.24
CA PHE A 56 19.51 12.83 1.64
C PHE A 56 18.11 13.14 2.20
N PHE A 57 17.83 14.40 2.41
CA PHE A 57 16.51 14.84 2.89
C PHE A 57 15.73 15.47 1.75
N ALA A 58 14.48 15.04 1.56
CA ALA A 58 13.55 15.68 0.62
C ALA A 58 13.13 17.04 1.19
N GLU A 59 13.09 18.05 0.33
CA GLU A 59 12.67 19.39 0.72
C GLU A 59 11.15 19.47 0.89
N SER A 60 10.39 18.92 -0.08
CA SER A 60 8.94 18.92 -0.07
C SER A 60 8.36 17.83 -0.97
N LEU A 61 7.05 17.64 -0.93
CA LEU A 61 6.35 16.75 -1.88
C LEU A 61 6.33 17.31 -3.30
N ASP A 62 6.47 18.62 -3.49
CA ASP A 62 6.48 19.26 -4.80
C ASP A 62 7.84 19.10 -5.49
N THR A 63 8.93 19.14 -4.71
CA THR A 63 10.30 18.95 -5.20
C THR A 63 10.74 17.49 -5.24
N PHE A 64 9.88 16.56 -4.80
CA PHE A 64 10.23 15.17 -4.50
C PHE A 64 10.96 14.46 -5.66
N VAL A 65 10.53 14.64 -6.91
CA VAL A 65 11.17 14.00 -8.08
C VAL A 65 12.57 14.59 -8.31
N GLU A 66 12.75 15.89 -8.11
CA GLU A 66 14.06 16.52 -8.25
C GLU A 66 15.01 16.10 -7.11
N ASP A 67 14.49 15.97 -5.90
CA ASP A 67 15.25 15.46 -4.76
C ASP A 67 15.66 14.00 -4.98
N MET A 68 14.78 13.16 -5.54
CA MET A 68 15.09 11.79 -5.97
C MET A 68 16.23 11.75 -7.00
N LYS A 69 16.21 12.62 -8.02
CA LYS A 69 17.26 12.71 -9.03
C LYS A 69 18.58 13.18 -8.45
N ARG A 70 18.56 14.07 -7.46
CA ARG A 70 19.74 14.57 -6.75
C ARG A 70 20.34 13.50 -5.85
N ALA A 71 19.51 12.82 -5.06
CA ALA A 71 19.91 11.76 -4.16
C ALA A 71 20.37 10.49 -4.89
N ARG A 72 19.71 10.16 -5.99
CA ARG A 72 19.88 8.88 -6.71
C ARG A 72 20.00 7.72 -5.73
N PRO A 73 18.95 7.46 -4.91
CA PRO A 73 19.03 6.48 -3.83
C PRO A 73 19.36 5.10 -4.37
N THR A 74 20.12 4.33 -3.61
CA THR A 74 20.40 2.92 -3.89
C THR A 74 19.48 2.00 -3.11
N LEU A 75 18.97 2.50 -1.97
CA LEU A 75 17.97 1.87 -1.14
C LEU A 75 16.80 2.85 -1.00
N LEU A 76 15.61 2.44 -1.42
CA LEU A 76 14.42 3.29 -1.35
C LEU A 76 13.25 2.53 -0.74
N PHE A 77 12.69 3.08 0.33
CA PHE A 77 11.38 2.69 0.83
C PHE A 77 10.32 3.68 0.34
N GLY A 78 9.25 3.18 -0.27
CA GLY A 78 8.13 3.99 -0.70
C GLY A 78 6.80 3.39 -0.26
N VAL A 79 5.84 4.25 0.13
CA VAL A 79 4.46 3.82 0.31
C VAL A 79 3.80 3.66 -1.07
N PRO A 80 2.75 2.81 -1.23
CA PRO A 80 2.15 2.55 -2.54
C PRO A 80 1.76 3.80 -3.32
N ARG A 81 1.28 4.84 -2.62
CA ARG A 81 0.88 6.11 -3.25
C ARG A 81 2.04 6.83 -3.94
N ILE A 82 3.25 6.76 -3.41
CA ILE A 82 4.44 7.34 -4.06
C ILE A 82 4.75 6.60 -5.36
N TRP A 83 4.74 5.28 -5.31
CA TRP A 83 4.94 4.45 -6.50
C TRP A 83 3.89 4.71 -7.59
N THR A 84 2.61 4.87 -7.20
CA THR A 84 1.52 5.23 -8.11
C THR A 84 1.71 6.64 -8.70
N LYS A 85 2.10 7.63 -7.89
CA LYS A 85 2.39 9.00 -8.38
C LYS A 85 3.50 9.01 -9.41
N PHE A 86 4.57 8.25 -9.23
CA PHE A 86 5.63 8.10 -10.23
C PHE A 86 5.08 7.52 -11.53
N GLN A 87 4.30 6.45 -11.49
CA GLN A 87 3.68 5.87 -12.68
C GLN A 87 2.79 6.88 -13.40
N MET A 88 1.93 7.58 -12.67
CA MET A 88 1.07 8.62 -13.25
C MET A 88 1.87 9.78 -13.83
N GLY A 89 2.95 10.20 -13.20
CA GLY A 89 3.88 11.20 -13.72
C GLY A 89 4.55 10.77 -15.04
N VAL A 90 4.79 9.48 -15.22
CA VAL A 90 5.26 8.95 -16.51
C VAL A 90 4.14 8.97 -17.54
N TYR A 91 2.93 8.56 -17.18
CA TYR A 91 1.79 8.54 -18.11
C TYR A 91 1.32 9.93 -18.55
N SER A 92 1.51 10.96 -17.72
CA SER A 92 1.24 12.35 -18.12
C SER A 92 2.17 12.84 -19.24
N LYS A 93 3.38 12.27 -19.35
CA LYS A 93 4.37 12.59 -20.38
C LYS A 93 4.33 11.64 -21.58
N MET A 94 3.90 10.40 -21.38
CA MET A 94 3.84 9.36 -22.40
C MET A 94 2.62 8.45 -22.16
N PRO A 95 1.64 8.42 -23.07
CA PRO A 95 0.46 7.55 -22.95
C PRO A 95 0.83 6.09 -22.70
N ALA A 96 0.09 5.41 -21.81
CA ALA A 96 0.35 4.05 -21.37
C ALA A 96 0.52 3.07 -22.54
N GLN A 97 -0.37 3.16 -23.56
CA GLN A 97 -0.33 2.28 -24.74
C GLN A 97 0.95 2.46 -25.57
N LYS A 98 1.48 3.69 -25.62
CA LYS A 98 2.75 3.97 -26.33
C LYS A 98 3.93 3.39 -25.56
N LEU A 99 3.97 3.60 -24.25
CA LEU A 99 5.00 3.05 -23.38
C LEU A 99 5.00 1.51 -23.44
N ASP A 100 3.83 0.89 -23.35
CA ASP A 100 3.67 -0.57 -23.37
C ASP A 100 4.16 -1.19 -24.69
N ARG A 101 3.91 -0.53 -25.83
CA ARG A 101 4.43 -0.97 -27.14
C ARG A 101 5.96 -0.90 -27.19
N LEU A 102 6.55 0.17 -26.67
CA LEU A 102 8.00 0.34 -26.64
C LEU A 102 8.69 -0.69 -25.74
N LEU A 103 8.11 -0.96 -24.56
CA LEU A 103 8.65 -1.91 -23.58
C LEU A 103 8.59 -3.37 -24.06
N LYS A 104 7.73 -3.71 -25.04
CA LYS A 104 7.68 -5.06 -25.65
C LYS A 104 8.88 -5.34 -26.57
N LEU A 105 9.60 -4.32 -27.02
CA LEU A 105 10.75 -4.48 -27.91
C LEU A 105 12.02 -4.82 -27.10
N PRO A 106 12.71 -5.96 -27.37
CA PRO A 106 13.72 -6.51 -26.45
C PRO A 106 14.86 -5.55 -26.10
N ILE A 107 15.43 -4.85 -27.06
CA ILE A 107 16.56 -3.92 -26.87
C ILE A 107 16.04 -2.52 -26.53
N LEU A 108 15.12 -2.01 -27.33
CA LEU A 108 14.55 -0.66 -27.17
C LEU A 108 13.79 -0.55 -25.85
N GLY A 109 13.08 -1.61 -25.44
CA GLY A 109 12.36 -1.65 -24.17
C GLY A 109 13.28 -1.47 -22.97
N ARG A 110 14.45 -2.12 -22.97
CA ARG A 110 15.47 -1.92 -21.91
C ARG A 110 16.01 -0.49 -21.87
N ILE A 111 16.24 0.12 -23.04
CA ILE A 111 16.71 1.51 -23.14
C ILE A 111 15.63 2.46 -22.63
N VAL A 112 14.39 2.27 -23.05
CA VAL A 112 13.24 3.09 -22.62
C VAL A 112 13.01 2.93 -21.12
N GLY A 113 13.01 1.70 -20.59
CA GLY A 113 12.86 1.43 -19.16
C GLY A 113 13.92 2.16 -18.34
N ARG A 114 15.21 2.05 -18.70
CA ARG A 114 16.29 2.78 -18.02
C ARG A 114 16.13 4.29 -18.08
N LYS A 115 15.70 4.85 -19.23
CA LYS A 115 15.43 6.29 -19.34
C LYS A 115 14.28 6.74 -18.46
N VAL A 116 13.22 5.94 -18.35
CA VAL A 116 12.12 6.22 -17.45
C VAL A 116 12.60 6.20 -15.99
N LEU A 117 13.32 5.16 -15.59
CA LEU A 117 13.88 5.07 -14.23
C LEU A 117 14.84 6.23 -13.92
N ALA A 118 15.72 6.59 -14.84
CA ALA A 118 16.62 7.74 -14.67
C ALA A 118 15.84 9.07 -14.55
N GLY A 119 14.76 9.22 -15.34
CA GLY A 119 13.87 10.38 -15.25
C GLY A 119 13.14 10.51 -13.91
N LEU A 120 13.02 9.42 -13.16
CA LEU A 120 12.46 9.35 -11.80
C LEU A 120 13.52 9.36 -10.70
N GLY A 121 14.83 9.35 -11.03
CA GLY A 121 15.91 9.21 -10.05
C GLY A 121 16.07 7.80 -9.47
N LEU A 122 15.52 6.78 -10.15
CA LEU A 122 15.50 5.38 -9.71
C LEU A 122 16.56 4.50 -10.39
N ASP A 123 17.42 5.08 -11.21
CA ASP A 123 18.40 4.35 -12.03
C ASP A 123 19.55 3.71 -11.22
N ALA A 124 19.77 4.16 -9.99
CA ALA A 124 20.77 3.62 -9.09
C ALA A 124 20.19 2.66 -8.03
N VAL A 125 18.86 2.48 -7.98
CA VAL A 125 18.20 1.68 -6.96
C VAL A 125 18.56 0.20 -7.07
N ARG A 126 19.16 -0.35 -6.00
CA ARG A 126 19.43 -1.79 -5.82
C ARG A 126 18.24 -2.49 -5.15
N TYR A 127 17.65 -1.84 -4.15
CA TYR A 127 16.47 -2.32 -3.44
C TYR A 127 15.41 -1.24 -3.38
N ALA A 128 14.34 -1.47 -4.10
CA ALA A 128 13.11 -0.71 -4.04
C ALA A 128 12.11 -1.45 -3.14
N LEU A 129 11.72 -0.85 -2.03
CA LEU A 129 10.81 -1.46 -1.05
C LEU A 129 9.47 -0.74 -1.06
N CYS A 130 8.38 -1.49 -0.95
CA CYS A 130 7.04 -0.95 -0.85
C CYS A 130 6.28 -1.61 0.30
N GLY A 131 5.68 -0.80 1.18
CA GLY A 131 4.94 -1.32 2.31
C GLY A 131 4.02 -0.29 2.96
N ALA A 132 3.62 -0.55 4.19
CA ALA A 132 2.68 0.24 4.99
C ALA A 132 1.21 0.21 4.51
N ALA A 133 0.93 -0.25 3.29
CA ALA A 133 -0.41 -0.52 2.77
C ALA A 133 -0.30 -1.58 1.66
N PRO A 134 -1.40 -2.25 1.30
CA PRO A 134 -1.42 -3.18 0.18
C PRO A 134 -1.01 -2.51 -1.12
N VAL A 135 -0.31 -3.25 -1.97
CA VAL A 135 0.21 -2.76 -3.26
C VAL A 135 -0.55 -3.43 -4.41
N PRO A 136 -1.09 -2.67 -5.38
CA PRO A 136 -1.69 -3.27 -6.56
C PRO A 136 -0.64 -4.07 -7.35
N GLU A 137 -0.97 -5.33 -7.65
CA GLU A 137 -0.09 -6.22 -8.43
C GLU A 137 0.33 -5.59 -9.78
N ALA A 138 -0.62 -4.96 -10.47
CA ALA A 138 -0.36 -4.30 -11.73
C ALA A 138 0.74 -3.23 -11.64
N LEU A 139 0.84 -2.54 -10.49
CA LEU A 139 1.88 -1.55 -10.23
C LEU A 139 3.26 -2.21 -10.12
N LEU A 140 3.37 -3.33 -9.38
CA LEU A 140 4.61 -4.08 -9.25
C LEU A 140 5.07 -4.63 -10.61
N LEU A 141 4.16 -5.18 -11.40
CA LEU A 141 4.42 -5.67 -12.75
C LEU A 141 4.85 -4.54 -13.70
N TRP A 142 4.30 -3.33 -13.54
CA TRP A 142 4.69 -2.18 -14.33
C TRP A 142 6.15 -1.81 -14.08
N TYR A 143 6.61 -1.73 -12.82
CA TYR A 143 8.00 -1.45 -12.48
C TYR A 143 8.94 -2.56 -12.97
N ARG A 144 8.54 -3.82 -12.82
CA ARG A 144 9.32 -4.95 -13.33
C ARG A 144 9.55 -4.86 -14.84
N ARG A 145 8.57 -4.40 -15.61
CA ARG A 145 8.74 -4.16 -17.06
C ARG A 145 9.72 -3.04 -17.38
N LEU A 146 9.90 -2.07 -16.48
CA LEU A 146 10.93 -1.04 -16.61
C LEU A 146 12.33 -1.55 -16.23
N GLY A 147 12.41 -2.71 -15.58
CA GLY A 147 13.65 -3.31 -15.10
C GLY A 147 13.94 -3.04 -13.62
N LEU A 148 12.94 -2.64 -12.83
CA LEU A 148 13.02 -2.44 -11.38
C LEU A 148 12.05 -3.39 -10.65
N ASP A 149 12.58 -4.27 -9.82
CA ASP A 149 11.77 -5.06 -8.91
C ASP A 149 11.47 -4.24 -7.65
N VAL A 150 10.18 -3.94 -7.44
CA VAL A 150 9.69 -3.35 -6.19
C VAL A 150 9.28 -4.48 -5.26
N LEU A 151 9.96 -4.59 -4.13
CA LEU A 151 9.79 -5.67 -3.16
C LEU A 151 8.77 -5.26 -2.09
N GLU A 152 7.76 -6.08 -1.90
CA GLU A 152 6.80 -5.86 -0.83
C GLU A 152 7.41 -6.16 0.53
N VAL A 153 7.11 -5.32 1.51
CA VAL A 153 7.48 -5.49 2.90
C VAL A 153 6.26 -5.32 3.80
N TYR A 154 6.18 -6.12 4.84
CA TYR A 154 5.10 -6.07 5.81
C TYR A 154 5.65 -5.94 7.21
N GLY A 155 5.03 -5.05 7.96
CA GLY A 155 5.27 -4.80 9.36
C GLY A 155 4.37 -3.67 9.85
N MET A 156 4.40 -3.44 11.12
CA MET A 156 3.62 -2.42 11.82
C MET A 156 4.50 -1.71 12.85
N THR A 157 4.02 -0.61 13.38
CA THR A 157 4.79 0.14 14.40
C THR A 157 5.16 -0.76 15.58
N GLU A 158 4.25 -1.63 15.98
CA GLU A 158 4.37 -2.53 17.14
C GLU A 158 5.47 -3.61 17.00
N ASN A 159 5.99 -3.83 15.79
CA ASN A 159 7.14 -4.72 15.54
C ASN A 159 8.27 -4.04 14.78
N SER A 160 8.44 -2.72 14.97
CA SER A 160 9.49 -1.93 14.33
C SER A 160 9.46 -1.98 12.79
N GLY A 161 8.29 -2.25 12.18
CA GLY A 161 8.17 -2.46 10.74
C GLY A 161 8.85 -3.72 10.21
N TYR A 162 9.30 -4.62 11.08
CA TYR A 162 10.14 -5.77 10.75
C TYR A 162 9.36 -7.09 10.94
N SER A 163 8.81 -7.61 9.85
CA SER A 163 8.05 -8.86 9.87
C SER A 163 8.31 -9.72 8.63
N HIS A 164 7.81 -9.34 7.46
CA HIS A 164 7.98 -10.11 6.21
C HIS A 164 8.53 -9.24 5.09
N VAL A 165 9.21 -9.88 4.15
CA VAL A 165 9.80 -9.20 2.99
C VAL A 165 9.89 -10.14 1.79
N CYS A 166 9.50 -9.63 0.63
CA CYS A 166 9.84 -10.24 -0.65
C CYS A 166 11.35 -10.17 -0.89
N ARG A 167 11.92 -11.27 -1.36
CA ARG A 167 13.35 -11.32 -1.71
C ARG A 167 13.54 -11.20 -3.22
N PRO A 168 14.63 -10.56 -3.69
CA PRO A 168 14.93 -10.47 -5.11
C PRO A 168 14.91 -11.84 -5.79
N GLY A 169 14.25 -11.91 -6.95
CA GLY A 169 14.13 -13.15 -7.73
C GLY A 169 13.18 -14.22 -7.16
N ARG A 170 12.54 -13.96 -6.00
CA ARG A 170 11.59 -14.89 -5.35
C ARG A 170 10.21 -14.27 -5.14
N GLN A 171 9.91 -13.19 -5.86
CA GLN A 171 8.61 -12.53 -5.74
C GLN A 171 7.51 -13.44 -6.32
N LYS A 172 6.52 -13.73 -5.50
CA LYS A 172 5.30 -14.43 -5.89
C LYS A 172 4.16 -13.42 -5.85
N THR A 173 3.52 -13.23 -6.97
CA THR A 173 2.44 -12.24 -7.11
C THR A 173 1.33 -12.45 -6.09
N GLY A 174 0.93 -11.37 -5.42
CA GLY A 174 -0.09 -11.39 -4.35
C GLY A 174 0.40 -11.94 -3.02
N TRP A 175 1.71 -12.19 -2.87
CA TRP A 175 2.34 -12.66 -1.63
C TRP A 175 3.44 -11.70 -1.22
N ILE A 176 3.48 -11.36 0.07
CA ILE A 176 4.46 -10.41 0.64
C ILE A 176 5.86 -11.05 0.79
N GLY A 177 5.96 -12.35 0.60
CA GLY A 177 7.21 -13.09 0.81
C GLY A 177 7.29 -13.73 2.18
N GLN A 178 8.50 -14.16 2.54
CA GLN A 178 8.77 -14.93 3.75
C GLN A 178 9.04 -14.01 4.94
N ASN A 179 8.91 -14.57 6.15
CA ASN A 179 9.31 -13.88 7.37
C ASN A 179 10.78 -13.44 7.34
N SER A 180 11.03 -12.29 7.91
CA SER A 180 12.38 -11.73 8.07
C SER A 180 13.20 -12.58 9.07
N PRO A 181 14.53 -12.58 8.98
CA PRO A 181 15.39 -13.36 9.90
C PRO A 181 15.10 -13.09 11.37
N GLY A 182 14.88 -14.17 12.15
CA GLY A 182 14.57 -14.09 13.57
C GLY A 182 13.12 -13.70 13.91
N VAL A 183 12.22 -13.72 12.92
CA VAL A 183 10.78 -13.55 13.14
C VAL A 183 10.11 -14.93 13.10
N GLU A 184 9.38 -15.26 14.16
CA GLU A 184 8.49 -16.40 14.21
C GLU A 184 7.07 -15.97 13.82
N VAL A 185 6.37 -16.81 13.07
CA VAL A 185 5.04 -16.51 12.54
C VAL A 185 4.12 -17.68 12.81
N ARG A 186 2.89 -17.39 13.19
CA ARG A 186 1.80 -18.37 13.20
C ARG A 186 0.50 -17.72 12.73
N ILE A 187 -0.39 -18.52 12.19
CA ILE A 187 -1.75 -18.12 11.86
C ILE A 187 -2.67 -18.71 12.93
N SER A 188 -3.49 -17.88 13.58
CA SER A 188 -4.46 -18.37 14.58
C SER A 188 -5.61 -19.12 13.91
N ASP A 189 -6.45 -19.79 14.71
CA ASP A 189 -7.64 -20.50 14.22
C ASP A 189 -8.64 -19.55 13.53
N GLU A 190 -8.68 -18.27 13.92
CA GLU A 190 -9.48 -17.23 13.28
C GLU A 190 -8.81 -16.66 11.99
N GLY A 191 -7.61 -17.13 11.67
CA GLY A 191 -6.84 -16.68 10.53
C GLY A 191 -6.03 -15.40 10.78
N GLU A 192 -5.85 -14.98 12.05
CA GLU A 192 -5.02 -13.82 12.41
C GLU A 192 -3.54 -14.15 12.29
N VAL A 193 -2.80 -13.28 11.63
CA VAL A 193 -1.33 -13.34 11.60
C VAL A 193 -0.78 -12.90 12.95
N GLN A 194 0.00 -13.75 13.59
CA GLN A 194 0.69 -13.44 14.84
C GLN A 194 2.19 -13.61 14.66
N VAL A 195 2.97 -12.66 15.19
CA VAL A 195 4.42 -12.63 15.00
C VAL A 195 5.15 -12.45 16.33
N ARG A 196 6.32 -13.06 16.46
CA ARG A 196 7.20 -12.92 17.61
C ARG A 196 8.62 -12.67 17.16
N SER A 197 9.28 -11.66 17.68
CA SER A 197 10.69 -11.37 17.41
C SER A 197 11.28 -10.40 18.45
N GLY A 198 12.59 -10.22 18.40
CA GLY A 198 13.26 -9.15 19.15
C GLY A 198 12.88 -7.72 18.75
N ALA A 199 12.17 -7.54 17.62
CA ALA A 199 11.69 -6.25 17.16
C ALA A 199 10.35 -5.82 17.79
N THR A 200 9.70 -6.69 18.58
CA THR A 200 8.39 -6.42 19.19
C THR A 200 8.48 -5.29 20.22
N MET A 201 7.46 -4.45 20.24
CA MET A 201 7.32 -3.32 21.19
C MET A 201 7.30 -3.77 22.65
N VAL A 202 7.64 -2.85 23.54
CA VAL A 202 7.44 -3.01 24.99
C VAL A 202 5.94 -2.95 25.35
N GLY A 203 5.19 -2.09 24.66
CA GLY A 203 3.75 -1.89 24.86
C GLY A 203 3.29 -0.52 24.42
N TYR A 204 2.03 -0.21 24.70
CA TYR A 204 1.45 1.11 24.46
C TYR A 204 1.62 2.03 25.66
N TYR A 205 2.06 3.26 25.42
CA TYR A 205 2.29 4.25 26.46
C TYR A 205 1.01 4.56 27.24
N LYS A 206 1.05 4.34 28.55
CA LYS A 206 -0.08 4.51 29.49
C LYS A 206 -1.36 3.73 29.12
N GLU A 207 -1.24 2.66 28.32
CA GLU A 207 -2.38 1.82 27.92
C GLU A 207 -2.05 0.32 28.15
N PRO A 208 -1.89 -0.13 29.43
CA PRO A 208 -1.51 -1.52 29.73
C PRO A 208 -2.58 -2.52 29.30
N GLU A 209 -3.86 -2.19 29.41
CA GLU A 209 -4.96 -3.06 28.99
C GLU A 209 -4.91 -3.34 27.47
N LYS A 210 -4.74 -2.28 26.65
CA LYS A 210 -4.58 -2.46 25.19
C LYS A 210 -3.29 -3.19 24.83
N THR A 211 -2.27 -3.08 25.65
CA THR A 211 -1.03 -3.86 25.47
C THR A 211 -1.32 -5.34 25.70
N ALA A 212 -2.04 -5.70 26.76
CA ALA A 212 -2.43 -7.08 27.06
C ALA A 212 -3.38 -7.67 26.00
N GLU A 213 -4.20 -6.85 25.33
CA GLU A 213 -5.06 -7.31 24.22
C GLU A 213 -4.25 -7.80 23.01
N VAL A 214 -3.09 -7.20 22.75
CA VAL A 214 -2.31 -7.47 21.52
C VAL A 214 -1.07 -8.34 21.76
N LEU A 215 -0.58 -8.45 22.98
CA LEU A 215 0.53 -9.35 23.33
C LEU A 215 -0.01 -10.60 24.02
N THR A 216 0.25 -11.76 23.41
CA THR A 216 -0.14 -13.05 24.01
C THR A 216 0.80 -13.43 25.15
N ALA A 217 0.37 -14.31 26.06
CA ALA A 217 1.18 -14.76 27.20
C ALA A 217 2.49 -15.45 26.77
N ASP A 218 2.53 -16.05 25.58
CA ASP A 218 3.71 -16.68 24.99
C ASP A 218 4.53 -15.74 24.09
N GLY A 219 4.25 -14.42 24.15
CA GLY A 219 5.05 -13.35 23.56
C GLY A 219 4.79 -13.07 22.07
N PHE A 220 3.72 -13.62 21.48
CA PHE A 220 3.33 -13.23 20.13
C PHE A 220 2.55 -11.92 20.13
N LEU A 221 2.83 -11.08 19.14
CA LEU A 221 2.06 -9.90 18.80
C LEU A 221 0.90 -10.30 17.89
N ARG A 222 -0.31 -10.01 18.28
CA ARG A 222 -1.51 -10.05 17.46
C ARG A 222 -1.50 -8.86 16.52
N THR A 223 -1.39 -9.11 15.21
CA THR A 223 -1.26 -8.02 14.24
C THR A 223 -2.58 -7.35 13.91
N GLY A 224 -3.69 -8.04 14.14
CA GLY A 224 -5.01 -7.65 13.67
C GLY A 224 -5.19 -7.80 12.16
N ASP A 225 -4.20 -8.34 11.46
CA ASP A 225 -4.28 -8.65 10.04
C ASP A 225 -4.61 -10.13 9.84
N LYS A 226 -5.52 -10.41 8.92
CA LYS A 226 -5.88 -11.77 8.50
C LYS A 226 -4.98 -12.19 7.35
N GLY A 227 -4.50 -13.42 7.39
CA GLY A 227 -3.60 -13.92 6.35
C GLY A 227 -3.49 -15.43 6.31
N GLU A 228 -2.73 -15.90 5.35
CA GLU A 228 -2.40 -17.31 5.16
C GLU A 228 -0.94 -17.45 4.72
N GLN A 229 -0.36 -18.61 4.98
CA GLN A 229 0.98 -18.97 4.51
C GLN A 229 0.89 -20.13 3.55
N ASP A 230 1.72 -20.08 2.50
CA ASP A 230 1.93 -21.23 1.62
C ASP A 230 2.96 -22.22 2.22
N ALA A 231 3.16 -23.35 1.53
CA ALA A 231 4.12 -24.39 1.94
C ALA A 231 5.59 -23.91 1.97
N GLU A 232 5.89 -22.81 1.28
CA GLU A 232 7.22 -22.18 1.24
C GLU A 232 7.39 -21.11 2.31
N GLY A 233 6.33 -20.83 3.12
CA GLY A 233 6.33 -19.84 4.18
C GLY A 233 6.09 -18.40 3.69
N ASN A 234 5.65 -18.21 2.43
CA ASN A 234 5.24 -16.89 2.00
C ASN A 234 3.90 -16.50 2.64
N LEU A 235 3.79 -15.25 3.09
CA LEU A 235 2.58 -14.68 3.66
C LEU A 235 1.74 -13.99 2.59
N ARG A 236 0.43 -14.22 2.62
CA ARG A 236 -0.57 -13.41 1.90
C ARG A 236 -1.54 -12.81 2.92
N LEU A 237 -1.72 -11.50 2.91
CA LEU A 237 -2.73 -10.84 3.70
C LEU A 237 -4.08 -10.88 2.96
N THR A 238 -5.12 -11.28 3.68
CA THR A 238 -6.48 -11.40 3.14
C THR A 238 -7.42 -10.34 3.68
N GLY A 239 -6.97 -9.51 4.63
CA GLY A 239 -7.73 -8.37 5.15
C GLY A 239 -7.29 -7.96 6.55
N ARG A 240 -8.00 -6.99 7.13
CA ARG A 240 -7.88 -6.59 8.53
C ARG A 240 -9.05 -7.14 9.32
N MET A 241 -8.78 -7.78 10.44
CA MET A 241 -9.80 -8.37 11.31
C MET A 241 -10.92 -7.37 11.67
N LYS A 242 -10.56 -6.13 12.00
CA LYS A 242 -11.50 -5.06 12.39
C LYS A 242 -12.17 -4.33 11.21
N GLU A 243 -11.69 -4.54 9.97
CA GLU A 243 -12.23 -3.89 8.77
C GLU A 243 -13.10 -4.85 7.96
N ILE A 244 -13.06 -6.14 8.27
CA ILE A 244 -13.97 -7.11 7.69
C ILE A 244 -15.36 -6.81 8.21
N PHE A 245 -16.26 -6.46 7.31
CA PHE A 245 -17.64 -6.16 7.65
C PHE A 245 -18.60 -7.29 7.24
N LYS A 246 -19.76 -7.32 7.88
CA LYS A 246 -20.81 -8.30 7.61
C LYS A 246 -21.95 -7.64 6.86
N THR A 247 -22.27 -8.14 5.68
CA THR A 247 -23.44 -7.69 4.91
C THR A 247 -24.74 -8.09 5.59
N SER A 248 -25.87 -7.47 5.22
CA SER A 248 -27.22 -7.85 5.73
C SER A 248 -27.57 -9.31 5.44
N LYS A 249 -26.94 -9.94 4.46
CA LYS A 249 -27.08 -11.37 4.13
C LYS A 249 -26.19 -12.29 4.98
N GLY A 250 -25.51 -11.76 5.99
CA GLY A 250 -24.68 -12.52 6.91
C GLY A 250 -23.32 -12.95 6.34
N LYS A 251 -22.87 -12.41 5.21
CA LYS A 251 -21.61 -12.74 4.56
C LYS A 251 -20.52 -11.73 4.95
N TYR A 252 -19.32 -12.23 5.23
CA TYR A 252 -18.17 -11.41 5.55
C TYR A 252 -17.47 -10.96 4.27
N VAL A 253 -17.06 -9.70 4.22
CA VAL A 253 -16.34 -9.08 3.11
C VAL A 253 -15.09 -8.38 3.63
N ALA A 254 -13.95 -8.68 3.02
CA ALA A 254 -12.69 -7.99 3.28
C ALA A 254 -12.52 -6.86 2.25
N PRO A 255 -12.56 -5.58 2.64
CA PRO A 255 -12.55 -4.46 1.69
C PRO A 255 -11.20 -4.31 0.96
N ALA A 256 -10.07 -4.49 1.64
CA ALA A 256 -8.75 -4.18 1.10
C ALA A 256 -8.41 -4.91 -0.21
N PRO A 257 -8.66 -6.23 -0.40
CA PRO A 257 -8.43 -6.91 -1.67
C PRO A 257 -9.26 -6.33 -2.83
N ILE A 258 -10.48 -5.86 -2.54
CA ILE A 258 -11.37 -5.27 -3.54
C ILE A 258 -10.88 -3.87 -3.90
N GLU A 259 -10.53 -3.06 -2.90
CA GLU A 259 -9.94 -1.72 -3.06
C GLU A 259 -8.69 -1.75 -3.93
N ASN A 260 -7.80 -2.71 -3.71
CA ASN A 260 -6.59 -2.90 -4.52
C ASN A 260 -6.89 -3.17 -6.00
N ARG A 261 -7.93 -3.95 -6.29
CA ARG A 261 -8.35 -4.23 -7.67
C ARG A 261 -8.93 -2.99 -8.33
N LEU A 262 -9.74 -2.20 -7.60
CA LEU A 262 -10.32 -0.96 -8.10
C LEU A 262 -9.26 0.12 -8.35
N ALA A 263 -8.27 0.23 -7.47
CA ALA A 263 -7.21 1.23 -7.54
C ALA A 263 -6.26 1.07 -8.75
N VAL A 264 -6.37 -0.01 -9.51
CA VAL A 264 -5.58 -0.21 -10.75
C VAL A 264 -6.01 0.75 -11.86
N HIS A 265 -7.26 1.24 -11.83
CA HIS A 265 -7.78 2.15 -12.85
C HIS A 265 -7.18 3.55 -12.71
N ASP A 266 -6.55 4.05 -13.78
CA ASP A 266 -5.80 5.33 -13.78
C ASP A 266 -6.65 6.59 -13.56
N ARG A 267 -8.00 6.49 -13.65
CA ARG A 267 -8.94 7.57 -13.29
C ARG A 267 -9.35 7.54 -11.83
N ILE A 268 -8.99 6.52 -11.08
CA ILE A 268 -9.26 6.42 -9.63
C ILE A 268 -8.01 6.77 -8.86
N GLU A 269 -8.08 7.78 -7.99
CA GLU A 269 -6.99 8.16 -7.09
C GLU A 269 -7.10 7.48 -5.73
N GLN A 270 -8.33 7.39 -5.20
CA GLN A 270 -8.60 6.80 -3.90
C GLN A 270 -9.89 6.00 -3.95
N VAL A 271 -9.94 4.92 -3.17
CA VAL A 271 -11.12 4.07 -3.09
C VAL A 271 -11.31 3.55 -1.67
N CYS A 272 -12.55 3.51 -1.22
CA CYS A 272 -12.97 2.92 0.04
C CYS A 272 -14.19 2.03 -0.21
N VAL A 273 -14.08 0.74 0.09
CA VAL A 273 -15.18 -0.21 -0.04
C VAL A 273 -15.94 -0.29 1.28
N VAL A 274 -17.23 -0.02 1.25
CA VAL A 274 -18.15 -0.04 2.39
C VAL A 274 -19.28 -1.03 2.17
N GLY A 275 -19.93 -1.51 3.24
CA GLY A 275 -20.98 -2.50 3.05
C GLY A 275 -21.53 -3.11 4.33
N GLU A 276 -21.15 -2.63 5.52
CA GLU A 276 -21.68 -3.15 6.77
C GLU A 276 -23.20 -2.96 6.84
N GLY A 277 -23.94 -4.06 7.06
CA GLY A 277 -25.40 -4.06 7.09
C GLY A 277 -26.08 -3.83 5.74
N LEU A 278 -25.36 -3.58 4.65
CA LEU A 278 -25.90 -3.41 3.31
C LEU A 278 -26.15 -4.74 2.61
N SER A 279 -27.06 -4.77 1.63
CA SER A 279 -27.37 -5.98 0.86
C SER A 279 -26.23 -6.44 -0.07
N ALA A 280 -25.31 -5.52 -0.43
CA ALA A 280 -24.07 -5.75 -1.17
C ALA A 280 -23.11 -4.56 -0.96
N PRO A 281 -21.79 -4.75 -1.15
CA PRO A 281 -20.82 -3.68 -0.99
C PRO A 281 -20.93 -2.58 -2.05
N LEU A 282 -20.40 -1.38 -1.71
CA LEU A 282 -20.22 -0.22 -2.58
C LEU A 282 -18.75 0.20 -2.60
N GLY A 283 -18.28 0.71 -3.73
CA GLY A 283 -16.97 1.36 -3.84
C GLY A 283 -17.12 2.89 -3.90
N LEU A 284 -16.69 3.62 -2.87
CA LEU A 284 -16.59 5.08 -2.92
C LEU A 284 -15.25 5.44 -3.54
N CYS A 285 -15.26 6.26 -4.60
CA CYS A 285 -14.08 6.59 -5.40
C CYS A 285 -13.87 8.10 -5.50
N VAL A 286 -12.63 8.54 -5.25
CA VAL A 286 -12.16 9.87 -5.62
C VAL A 286 -11.44 9.75 -6.96
N LEU A 287 -11.83 10.60 -7.93
CA LEU A 287 -11.20 10.61 -9.25
C LEU A 287 -9.78 11.19 -9.19
N SER A 288 -8.89 10.63 -10.00
CA SER A 288 -7.58 11.21 -10.28
C SER A 288 -7.72 12.56 -11.02
N GLU A 289 -6.64 13.31 -11.10
CA GLU A 289 -6.65 14.58 -11.85
C GLU A 289 -7.08 14.38 -13.32
N VAL A 290 -6.63 13.28 -13.95
CA VAL A 290 -7.06 12.92 -15.32
C VAL A 290 -8.56 12.64 -15.35
N GLY A 291 -9.07 11.84 -14.42
CA GLY A 291 -10.50 11.54 -14.33
C GLY A 291 -11.35 12.78 -14.09
N ARG A 292 -10.90 13.69 -13.23
CA ARG A 292 -11.59 14.97 -12.97
C ARG A 292 -11.65 15.86 -14.23
N ARG A 293 -10.54 15.93 -14.98
CA ARG A 293 -10.51 16.68 -16.24
C ARG A 293 -11.46 16.08 -17.28
N GLU A 294 -11.49 14.76 -17.42
CA GLU A 294 -12.42 14.06 -18.32
C GLU A 294 -13.88 14.30 -17.92
N ALA A 295 -14.18 14.32 -16.63
CA ALA A 295 -15.52 14.61 -16.13
C ALA A 295 -16.02 16.01 -16.49
N LEU A 296 -15.12 17.01 -16.51
CA LEU A 296 -15.45 18.42 -16.79
C LEU A 296 -15.47 18.75 -18.30
N ASN A 297 -14.68 18.05 -19.12
CA ASN A 297 -14.45 18.42 -20.53
C ASN A 297 -15.40 17.72 -21.53
N GLY A 298 -16.62 17.37 -21.12
CA GLY A 298 -17.62 16.78 -22.01
C GLY A 298 -17.37 15.29 -22.36
N THR A 299 -16.36 14.65 -21.77
CA THR A 299 -16.04 13.23 -21.95
C THR A 299 -16.54 12.35 -20.80
N ARG A 300 -17.46 12.86 -19.98
CA ARG A 300 -18.05 12.19 -18.82
C ARG A 300 -18.61 10.81 -19.18
N GLY A 301 -19.33 10.67 -20.29
CA GLY A 301 -19.89 9.39 -20.74
C GLY A 301 -18.82 8.33 -21.07
N ALA A 302 -17.68 8.74 -21.62
CA ALA A 302 -16.56 7.85 -21.89
C ALA A 302 -15.88 7.40 -20.58
N LEU A 303 -15.72 8.32 -19.61
CA LEU A 303 -15.23 8.02 -18.26
C LEU A 303 -16.15 7.01 -17.55
N GLU A 304 -17.46 7.25 -17.54
CA GLU A 304 -18.45 6.32 -16.94
C GLU A 304 -18.40 4.94 -17.59
N SER A 305 -18.30 4.88 -18.93
CA SER A 305 -18.17 3.61 -19.64
C SER A 305 -16.91 2.85 -19.27
N SER A 306 -15.79 3.55 -19.12
CA SER A 306 -14.50 2.99 -18.71
C SER A 306 -14.57 2.45 -17.27
N LEU A 307 -15.15 3.22 -16.34
CA LEU A 307 -15.32 2.82 -14.94
C LEU A 307 -16.28 1.63 -14.80
N ARG A 308 -17.36 1.61 -15.59
CA ARG A 308 -18.30 0.48 -15.65
C ARG A 308 -17.63 -0.81 -16.11
N ALA A 309 -16.87 -0.75 -17.19
CA ALA A 309 -16.12 -1.90 -17.70
C ALA A 309 -15.10 -2.42 -16.66
N HIS A 310 -14.43 -1.49 -15.96
CA HIS A 310 -13.51 -1.86 -14.88
C HIS A 310 -14.23 -2.51 -13.70
N LEU A 311 -15.37 -1.98 -13.26
CA LEU A 311 -16.19 -2.59 -12.22
C LEU A 311 -16.64 -4.01 -12.61
N GLU A 312 -17.06 -4.21 -13.84
CA GLU A 312 -17.44 -5.54 -14.36
C GLU A 312 -16.27 -6.53 -14.31
N GLN A 313 -15.07 -6.08 -14.73
CA GLN A 313 -13.84 -6.87 -14.64
C GLN A 313 -13.49 -7.24 -13.19
N VAL A 314 -13.56 -6.28 -12.26
CA VAL A 314 -13.31 -6.52 -10.84
C VAL A 314 -14.34 -7.49 -10.28
N ASN A 315 -15.62 -7.25 -10.50
CA ASN A 315 -16.71 -8.12 -10.05
C ASN A 315 -16.63 -9.54 -10.63
N GLY A 316 -16.11 -9.70 -11.84
CA GLY A 316 -15.88 -11.01 -12.48
C GLY A 316 -14.87 -11.88 -11.74
N ALA A 317 -13.94 -11.25 -10.99
CA ALA A 317 -12.91 -11.92 -10.22
C ALA A 317 -13.24 -12.06 -8.72
N LEU A 318 -14.43 -11.63 -8.30
CA LEU A 318 -14.89 -11.66 -6.90
C LEU A 318 -16.00 -12.71 -6.70
N ASP A 319 -16.04 -13.27 -5.49
CA ASP A 319 -17.13 -14.11 -5.06
C ASP A 319 -18.46 -13.33 -5.08
N LYS A 320 -19.58 -14.04 -5.28
CA LYS A 320 -20.91 -13.40 -5.44
C LYS A 320 -21.26 -12.41 -4.32
N HIS A 321 -20.84 -12.69 -3.09
CA HIS A 321 -21.16 -11.86 -1.93
C HIS A 321 -20.23 -10.65 -1.77
N GLU A 322 -19.07 -10.64 -2.44
CA GLU A 322 -18.10 -9.55 -2.45
C GLU A 322 -18.34 -8.55 -3.58
N ARG A 323 -19.16 -8.92 -4.56
CA ARG A 323 -19.42 -8.07 -5.74
C ARG A 323 -20.06 -6.76 -5.35
N LEU A 324 -19.46 -5.69 -5.86
CA LEU A 324 -19.93 -4.33 -5.66
C LEU A 324 -21.21 -4.09 -6.49
N VAL A 325 -22.18 -3.40 -5.90
CA VAL A 325 -23.37 -2.91 -6.62
C VAL A 325 -22.98 -1.83 -7.62
N GLY A 326 -22.05 -0.93 -7.22
CA GLY A 326 -21.62 0.18 -8.03
C GLY A 326 -20.44 0.93 -7.44
N LEU A 327 -19.94 1.90 -8.19
CA LEU A 327 -18.96 2.89 -7.81
C LEU A 327 -19.67 4.22 -7.58
N VAL A 328 -19.41 4.84 -6.42
CA VAL A 328 -19.90 6.19 -6.10
C VAL A 328 -18.73 7.15 -6.23
N LEU A 329 -18.83 8.06 -7.19
CA LEU A 329 -17.83 9.08 -7.43
C LEU A 329 -18.10 10.28 -6.52
N VAL A 330 -17.23 10.50 -5.53
CA VAL A 330 -17.33 11.63 -4.62
C VAL A 330 -16.49 12.80 -5.14
N GLN A 331 -17.02 14.02 -5.02
CA GLN A 331 -16.31 15.22 -5.51
C GLN A 331 -15.19 15.64 -4.57
N GLU A 332 -15.39 15.41 -3.28
CA GLU A 332 -14.41 15.79 -2.27
C GLU A 332 -13.14 14.94 -2.38
N THR A 333 -12.00 15.60 -2.52
CA THR A 333 -10.70 14.93 -2.45
C THR A 333 -10.37 14.64 -1.00
N TRP A 334 -10.11 13.37 -0.67
CA TRP A 334 -9.72 13.00 0.68
C TRP A 334 -8.26 13.42 0.95
N ALA A 335 -8.05 14.19 2.00
CA ALA A 335 -6.76 14.78 2.37
C ALA A 335 -6.51 14.63 3.88
N VAL A 336 -5.29 14.97 4.29
CA VAL A 336 -4.91 15.03 5.71
C VAL A 336 -5.64 16.18 6.40
N ASP A 337 -5.71 17.33 5.73
CA ASP A 337 -6.24 18.59 6.28
C ASP A 337 -7.75 18.51 6.53
N ASN A 338 -8.50 17.76 5.71
CA ASN A 338 -9.93 17.54 5.95
C ASN A 338 -10.25 16.29 6.77
N GLY A 339 -9.21 15.63 7.29
CA GLY A 339 -9.34 14.53 8.24
C GLY A 339 -9.61 13.15 7.64
N PHE A 340 -9.84 13.01 6.33
CA PHE A 340 -10.08 11.72 5.69
C PHE A 340 -8.84 10.84 5.60
N LEU A 341 -7.64 11.43 5.61
CA LEU A 341 -6.39 10.70 5.60
C LEU A 341 -5.64 10.82 6.92
N THR A 342 -4.84 9.80 7.21
CA THR A 342 -3.79 9.89 8.23
C THR A 342 -2.61 10.73 7.69
N PRO A 343 -1.69 11.23 8.55
CA PRO A 343 -0.45 11.85 8.09
C PRO A 343 0.39 10.98 7.14
N THR A 344 0.18 9.67 7.19
CA THR A 344 0.83 8.68 6.31
C THR A 344 -0.02 8.35 5.07
N LEU A 345 -0.99 9.19 4.75
CA LEU A 345 -1.87 9.14 3.56
C LEU A 345 -2.77 7.87 3.48
N LYS A 346 -3.06 7.22 4.60
CA LYS A 346 -4.03 6.12 4.68
C LYS A 346 -5.43 6.65 4.89
N ILE A 347 -6.41 6.07 4.19
CA ILE A 347 -7.82 6.42 4.34
C ILE A 347 -8.30 6.02 5.75
N LYS A 348 -8.94 6.97 6.43
CA LYS A 348 -9.65 6.72 7.68
C LYS A 348 -11.08 6.29 7.35
N ARG A 349 -11.32 5.00 7.28
CA ARG A 349 -12.63 4.42 6.92
C ARG A 349 -13.78 4.99 7.73
N ASN A 350 -13.61 5.14 9.04
CA ASN A 350 -14.61 5.73 9.92
C ASN A 350 -14.99 7.17 9.55
N MET A 351 -14.08 7.96 8.97
CA MET A 351 -14.40 9.31 8.49
C MET A 351 -15.24 9.25 7.22
N VAL A 352 -14.92 8.31 6.30
CA VAL A 352 -15.71 8.07 5.08
C VAL A 352 -17.12 7.59 5.45
N GLU A 353 -17.23 6.63 6.36
CA GLU A 353 -18.51 6.12 6.85
C GLU A 353 -19.32 7.20 7.58
N GLY A 354 -18.66 8.03 8.39
CA GLY A 354 -19.31 9.16 9.06
C GLY A 354 -19.84 10.22 8.10
N ALA A 355 -19.10 10.51 7.03
CA ALA A 355 -19.49 11.55 6.06
C ALA A 355 -20.60 11.07 5.11
N TYR A 356 -20.57 9.81 4.68
CA TYR A 356 -21.43 9.32 3.60
C TYR A 356 -22.42 8.23 4.03
N GLY A 357 -22.30 7.70 5.24
CA GLY A 357 -23.04 6.51 5.70
C GLY A 357 -24.57 6.63 5.62
N SER A 358 -25.12 7.84 5.84
CA SER A 358 -26.55 8.09 5.72
C SER A 358 -27.12 7.86 4.31
N ARG A 359 -26.25 7.86 3.28
CA ARG A 359 -26.63 7.71 1.87
C ARG A 359 -26.42 6.27 1.34
N PHE A 360 -25.76 5.41 2.07
CA PHE A 360 -25.36 4.08 1.56
C PHE A 360 -26.54 3.23 1.13
N HIS A 361 -27.60 3.20 1.91
CA HIS A 361 -28.82 2.43 1.57
C HIS A 361 -29.47 2.92 0.27
N GLU A 362 -29.62 4.23 0.12
CA GLU A 362 -30.14 4.85 -1.11
C GLU A 362 -29.30 4.44 -2.32
N TRP A 363 -27.98 4.54 -2.22
CA TRP A 363 -27.07 4.22 -3.33
C TRP A 363 -27.12 2.74 -3.72
N VAL A 364 -27.26 1.83 -2.74
CA VAL A 364 -27.41 0.41 -3.02
C VAL A 364 -28.73 0.11 -3.73
N GLU A 365 -29.81 0.79 -3.36
CA GLU A 365 -31.14 0.62 -3.96
C GLU A 365 -31.21 1.11 -5.42
N ARG A 366 -30.46 2.16 -5.76
CA ARG A 366 -30.37 2.69 -7.13
C ARG A 366 -29.78 1.71 -8.12
N ARG A 367 -28.94 0.79 -7.69
CA ARG A 367 -28.26 -0.23 -8.53
C ARG A 367 -27.56 0.34 -9.75
N GLU A 368 -27.04 1.55 -9.66
CA GLU A 368 -26.28 2.19 -10.71
C GLU A 368 -24.81 1.73 -10.65
N ALA A 369 -24.26 1.30 -11.80
CA ALA A 369 -22.88 0.85 -11.86
C ALA A 369 -21.86 1.98 -11.58
N VAL A 370 -22.21 3.22 -11.97
CA VAL A 370 -21.44 4.43 -11.67
C VAL A 370 -22.44 5.53 -11.26
N LEU A 371 -22.30 6.03 -10.07
CA LEU A 371 -23.13 7.06 -9.48
C LEU A 371 -22.27 8.27 -9.11
N TRP A 372 -22.75 9.46 -9.44
CA TRP A 372 -22.12 10.72 -9.02
C TRP A 372 -22.80 11.22 -7.75
N HIS A 373 -21.98 11.47 -6.74
CA HIS A 373 -22.39 12.16 -5.53
C HIS A 373 -21.98 13.63 -5.65
N GLU A 374 -22.98 14.46 -5.83
CA GLU A 374 -22.87 15.95 -5.93
C GLU A 374 -22.91 16.58 -4.55
#